data_265fe07921683e78fd09582ba7b08936
#
_entry.id   265fe07921683e78fd09582ba7b08936
#
_cell.length_a   1.000
_cell.length_b   1.000
_cell.length_c   1.000
_cell.angle_alpha   90.00
_cell.angle_beta   90.00
_cell.angle_gamma   90.00
#
_symmetry.space_group_name_H-M   'P 1'
#
loop_
_entity.id
_entity.type
_entity.pdbx_description
1 polymer ?
#
loop_
_entity_poly.entity_id
_entity_poly.type
_entity_poly.pdbx_seq_one_letter_code
_entity_poly.pdbx_strand_id
1 'polypeptide(L)'
;MGSEPVIRVEQLFKQYETAAGAVPVLKDVNLTINLGEFVAVMGPSGSGKSTFMNILGCLDTPTSGTYVLNGEDTGTLNADQLAQLRNEVIGFVFQGFNLLPRANLENNVALPLVYRGVKKTVGATQAREMLEKVGLKGYGNSMSNQISGGQQQRAAIARALVNRSRLILADEPTGNLDTTTSREIMNLFTRLNKEDGITIVLVTHEHDIASYAKRLVRFVDGRIVHDGAMTHTEEAHA
;
A
#
# COMPACT_ATOMS: atom_id res chain seq x y z
N MET A 1 -5.45 -13.01 22.62
CA MET A 1 -6.55 -12.56 21.76
C MET A 1 -5.97 -12.51 20.36
N GLY A 2 -6.45 -13.31 19.41
CA GLY A 2 -6.02 -13.21 18.02
C GLY A 2 -6.38 -11.84 17.47
N SER A 3 -5.44 -11.15 16.82
CA SER A 3 -5.73 -9.88 16.15
C SER A 3 -6.73 -10.14 15.02
N GLU A 4 -7.70 -9.25 14.86
CA GLU A 4 -8.70 -9.35 13.79
C GLU A 4 -8.02 -9.18 12.42
N PRO A 5 -8.29 -10.05 11.42
CA PRO A 5 -7.70 -9.93 10.10
C PRO A 5 -8.24 -8.70 9.37
N VAL A 6 -7.33 -7.86 8.85
CA VAL A 6 -7.69 -6.75 7.96
C VAL A 6 -7.77 -7.21 6.51
N ILE A 7 -6.97 -8.24 6.14
CA ILE A 7 -6.97 -8.90 4.84
C ILE A 7 -7.13 -10.39 5.06
N ARG A 8 -8.08 -11.02 4.35
CA ARG A 8 -8.20 -12.47 4.21
C ARG A 8 -8.45 -12.83 2.76
N VAL A 9 -7.55 -13.61 2.20
CA VAL A 9 -7.60 -14.09 0.81
C VAL A 9 -7.61 -15.62 0.84
N GLU A 10 -8.58 -16.23 0.16
CA GLU A 10 -8.76 -17.68 0.13
C GLU A 10 -8.91 -18.16 -1.32
N GLN A 11 -8.04 -19.09 -1.74
CA GLN A 11 -8.04 -19.73 -3.07
C GLN A 11 -8.12 -18.71 -4.21
N LEU A 12 -7.50 -17.54 -4.06
CA LEU A 12 -7.60 -16.45 -5.01
C LEU A 12 -6.91 -16.81 -6.32
N PHE A 13 -7.67 -16.69 -7.39
CA PHE A 13 -7.22 -16.92 -8.76
C PHE A 13 -7.47 -15.68 -9.62
N LYS A 14 -6.51 -15.34 -10.46
CA LYS A 14 -6.65 -14.26 -11.44
C LYS A 14 -6.07 -14.67 -12.78
N GLN A 15 -6.86 -14.51 -13.84
CA GLN A 15 -6.40 -14.59 -15.22
C GLN A 15 -6.85 -13.35 -16.00
N TYR A 16 -6.11 -13.02 -17.05
CA TYR A 16 -6.48 -12.01 -18.02
C TYR A 16 -6.73 -12.65 -19.37
N GLU A 17 -7.79 -12.23 -20.04
CA GLU A 17 -8.06 -12.62 -21.42
C GLU A 17 -7.16 -11.81 -22.37
N THR A 18 -6.43 -12.50 -23.22
CA THR A 18 -5.58 -11.90 -24.24
C THR A 18 -5.95 -12.44 -25.63
N ALA A 19 -5.45 -11.80 -26.69
CA ALA A 19 -5.65 -12.30 -28.06
C ALA A 19 -5.08 -13.74 -28.27
N ALA A 20 -4.15 -14.16 -27.44
CA ALA A 20 -3.53 -15.50 -27.46
C ALA A 20 -4.20 -16.50 -26.50
N GLY A 21 -5.28 -16.09 -25.81
CA GLY A 21 -6.01 -16.91 -24.84
C GLY A 21 -5.87 -16.40 -23.41
N ALA A 22 -6.44 -17.16 -22.46
CA ALA A 22 -6.41 -16.85 -21.04
C ALA A 22 -5.01 -17.05 -20.44
N VAL A 23 -4.48 -16.01 -19.76
CA VAL A 23 -3.19 -16.05 -19.10
C VAL A 23 -3.39 -16.00 -17.58
N PRO A 24 -3.14 -17.12 -16.85
CA PRO A 24 -3.24 -17.15 -15.40
C PRO A 24 -2.05 -16.41 -14.77
N VAL A 25 -2.35 -15.42 -13.89
CA VAL A 25 -1.35 -14.58 -13.22
C VAL A 25 -1.27 -14.90 -11.72
N LEU A 26 -2.41 -15.15 -11.06
CA LEU A 26 -2.43 -15.62 -9.67
C LEU A 26 -3.10 -16.99 -9.61
N LYS A 27 -2.54 -17.89 -8.81
CA LYS A 27 -2.91 -19.31 -8.79
C LYS A 27 -3.01 -19.81 -7.35
N ASP A 28 -4.24 -19.94 -6.85
CA ASP A 28 -4.53 -20.50 -5.52
C ASP A 28 -3.78 -19.76 -4.40
N VAL A 29 -3.90 -18.42 -4.39
CA VAL A 29 -3.25 -17.60 -3.37
C VAL A 29 -4.11 -17.59 -2.12
N ASN A 30 -3.47 -17.96 -0.98
CA ASN A 30 -4.09 -17.92 0.34
C ASN A 30 -3.22 -17.05 1.25
N LEU A 31 -3.80 -16.03 1.88
CA LEU A 31 -3.07 -15.11 2.76
C LEU A 31 -4.02 -14.44 3.76
N THR A 32 -3.58 -14.39 5.02
CA THR A 32 -4.26 -13.62 6.06
C THR A 32 -3.28 -12.60 6.64
N ILE A 33 -3.67 -11.32 6.70
CA ILE A 33 -2.89 -10.25 7.34
C ILE A 33 -3.74 -9.63 8.44
N ASN A 34 -3.19 -9.59 9.64
CA ASN A 34 -3.86 -9.06 10.82
C ASN A 34 -3.56 -7.56 10.99
N LEU A 35 -4.43 -6.87 11.74
CA LEU A 35 -4.22 -5.47 12.10
C LEU A 35 -2.87 -5.30 12.82
N GLY A 36 -2.12 -4.26 12.43
CA GLY A 36 -0.82 -3.91 13.00
C GLY A 36 0.35 -4.75 12.50
N GLU A 37 0.16 -5.69 11.55
CA GLU A 37 1.29 -6.37 10.91
C GLU A 37 2.04 -5.44 9.95
N PHE A 38 3.36 -5.68 9.83
CA PHE A 38 4.19 -5.13 8.76
C PHE A 38 4.71 -6.29 7.94
N VAL A 39 4.20 -6.41 6.71
CA VAL A 39 4.45 -7.54 5.80
C VAL A 39 5.16 -7.04 4.56
N ALA A 40 6.25 -7.69 4.17
CA ALA A 40 6.90 -7.50 2.88
C ALA A 40 6.44 -8.58 1.90
N VAL A 41 6.11 -8.17 0.68
CA VAL A 41 5.78 -9.05 -0.44
C VAL A 41 6.90 -8.95 -1.46
N MET A 42 7.62 -10.03 -1.67
CA MET A 42 8.77 -10.12 -2.57
C MET A 42 8.57 -11.18 -3.66
N GLY A 43 9.42 -11.16 -4.67
CA GLY A 43 9.46 -12.15 -5.75
C GLY A 43 10.00 -11.56 -7.05
N PRO A 44 10.37 -12.39 -8.04
CA PRO A 44 10.91 -11.93 -9.31
C PRO A 44 9.90 -11.09 -10.10
N SER A 45 10.38 -10.36 -11.11
CA SER A 45 9.50 -9.65 -12.05
C SER A 45 8.55 -10.64 -12.72
N GLY A 46 7.29 -10.25 -12.91
CA GLY A 46 6.27 -11.10 -13.50
C GLY A 46 5.68 -12.18 -12.56
N SER A 47 6.09 -12.27 -11.31
CA SER A 47 5.54 -13.28 -10.37
C SER A 47 4.11 -13.03 -9.89
N GLY A 48 3.47 -11.91 -10.29
CA GLY A 48 2.08 -11.60 -9.94
C GLY A 48 1.91 -10.57 -8.82
N LYS A 49 2.97 -10.02 -8.24
CA LYS A 49 2.91 -9.07 -7.10
C LYS A 49 2.05 -7.83 -7.38
N SER A 50 2.24 -7.17 -8.53
CA SER A 50 1.47 -5.97 -8.88
C SER A 50 0.00 -6.29 -9.12
N THR A 51 -0.32 -7.44 -9.73
CA THR A 51 -1.70 -7.92 -9.85
C THR A 51 -2.31 -8.19 -8.49
N PHE A 52 -1.56 -8.84 -7.59
CA PHE A 52 -1.99 -9.09 -6.23
C PHE A 52 -2.24 -7.77 -5.46
N MET A 53 -1.32 -6.80 -5.56
CA MET A 53 -1.50 -5.47 -4.98
C MET A 53 -2.74 -4.74 -5.52
N ASN A 54 -3.02 -4.83 -6.83
CA ASN A 54 -4.21 -4.23 -7.41
C ASN A 54 -5.50 -4.85 -6.85
N ILE A 55 -5.52 -6.17 -6.65
CA ILE A 55 -6.67 -6.84 -6.04
C ILE A 55 -6.80 -6.45 -4.57
N LEU A 56 -5.72 -6.48 -3.78
CA LEU A 56 -5.75 -6.03 -2.39
C LEU A 56 -6.21 -4.57 -2.28
N GLY A 57 -5.84 -3.76 -3.26
CA GLY A 57 -6.25 -2.36 -3.37
C GLY A 57 -7.67 -2.14 -3.88
N CYS A 58 -8.45 -3.17 -4.17
CA CYS A 58 -9.75 -3.05 -4.84
C CYS A 58 -9.68 -2.22 -6.14
N LEU A 59 -8.56 -2.28 -6.86
CA LEU A 59 -8.35 -1.67 -8.18
C LEU A 59 -8.65 -2.67 -9.31
N ASP A 60 -8.60 -3.95 -8.98
CA ASP A 60 -8.98 -5.07 -9.83
C ASP A 60 -9.75 -6.11 -9.00
N THR A 61 -10.45 -7.02 -9.66
CA THR A 61 -11.21 -8.08 -9.01
C THR A 61 -10.61 -9.46 -9.33
N PRO A 62 -10.65 -10.43 -8.41
CA PRO A 62 -10.25 -11.79 -8.70
C PRO A 62 -11.16 -12.43 -9.77
N THR A 63 -10.64 -13.40 -10.50
CA THR A 63 -11.46 -14.23 -11.42
C THR A 63 -12.26 -15.26 -10.62
N SER A 64 -11.68 -15.78 -9.53
CA SER A 64 -12.36 -16.65 -8.56
C SER A 64 -11.62 -16.64 -7.22
N GLY A 65 -12.20 -17.28 -6.20
CA GLY A 65 -11.73 -17.23 -4.82
C GLY A 65 -12.36 -16.08 -4.04
N THR A 66 -11.99 -15.93 -2.77
CA THR A 66 -12.58 -14.95 -1.87
C THR A 66 -11.54 -13.93 -1.42
N TYR A 67 -11.93 -12.66 -1.40
CA TYR A 67 -11.16 -11.59 -0.78
C TYR A 67 -12.04 -10.80 0.20
N VAL A 68 -11.68 -10.86 1.48
CA VAL A 68 -12.32 -10.09 2.55
C VAL A 68 -11.38 -8.99 3.00
N LEU A 69 -11.85 -7.75 2.97
CA LEU A 69 -11.16 -6.55 3.42
C LEU A 69 -11.90 -5.93 4.60
N ASN A 70 -11.23 -5.84 5.75
CA ASN A 70 -11.81 -5.26 6.98
C ASN A 70 -13.18 -5.85 7.34
N GLY A 71 -13.35 -7.17 7.15
CA GLY A 71 -14.58 -7.92 7.44
C GLY A 71 -15.62 -7.93 6.30
N GLU A 72 -15.43 -7.19 5.21
CA GLU A 72 -16.35 -7.13 4.07
C GLU A 72 -15.86 -7.99 2.89
N ASP A 73 -16.72 -8.88 2.38
CA ASP A 73 -16.44 -9.68 1.18
C ASP A 73 -16.53 -8.80 -0.07
N THR A 74 -15.38 -8.51 -0.67
CA THR A 74 -15.28 -7.65 -1.86
C THR A 74 -15.99 -8.21 -3.09
N GLY A 75 -16.17 -9.53 -3.17
CA GLY A 75 -16.86 -10.19 -4.28
C GLY A 75 -18.37 -9.89 -4.34
N THR A 76 -18.94 -9.39 -3.24
CA THR A 76 -20.36 -9.01 -3.15
C THR A 76 -20.63 -7.54 -3.45
N LEU A 77 -19.57 -6.73 -3.57
CA LEU A 77 -19.65 -5.28 -3.70
C LEU A 77 -19.65 -4.83 -5.17
N ASN A 78 -20.43 -3.79 -5.48
CA ASN A 78 -20.35 -3.11 -6.76
C ASN A 78 -19.16 -2.10 -6.81
N ALA A 79 -18.92 -1.50 -7.97
CA ALA A 79 -17.78 -0.61 -8.19
C ALA A 79 -17.75 0.61 -7.25
N ASP A 80 -18.90 1.21 -6.95
CA ASP A 80 -19.00 2.35 -6.06
C ASP A 80 -18.73 1.96 -4.60
N GLN A 81 -19.25 0.81 -4.17
CA GLN A 81 -19.00 0.25 -2.84
C GLN A 81 -17.52 -0.13 -2.67
N LEU A 82 -16.89 -0.75 -3.69
CA LEU A 82 -15.44 -1.02 -3.68
C LEU A 82 -14.64 0.27 -3.60
N ALA A 83 -15.03 1.33 -4.32
CA ALA A 83 -14.35 2.62 -4.26
C ALA A 83 -14.49 3.28 -2.88
N GLN A 84 -15.66 3.15 -2.25
CA GLN A 84 -15.89 3.62 -0.88
C GLN A 84 -15.05 2.83 0.12
N LEU A 85 -15.11 1.50 0.11
CA LEU A 85 -14.33 0.63 1.00
C LEU A 85 -12.82 0.90 0.86
N ARG A 86 -12.32 1.02 -0.37
CA ARG A 86 -10.93 1.39 -0.65
C ARG A 86 -10.55 2.72 -0.02
N ASN A 87 -11.37 3.75 -0.20
CA ASN A 87 -11.12 5.08 0.36
C ASN A 87 -11.14 5.08 1.91
N GLU A 88 -11.97 4.25 2.52
CA GLU A 88 -12.10 4.19 3.98
C GLU A 88 -10.98 3.41 4.66
N VAL A 89 -10.55 2.30 4.04
CA VAL A 89 -9.66 1.33 4.68
C VAL A 89 -8.21 1.48 4.23
N ILE A 90 -7.97 1.84 2.95
CA ILE A 90 -6.66 1.73 2.32
C ILE A 90 -6.04 3.11 2.05
N GLY A 91 -4.79 3.27 2.47
CA GLY A 91 -3.90 4.32 1.98
C GLY A 91 -2.90 3.76 0.98
N PHE A 92 -2.78 4.37 -0.20
CA PHE A 92 -1.82 3.95 -1.22
C PHE A 92 -0.57 4.82 -1.22
N VAL A 93 0.58 4.16 -1.34
CA VAL A 93 1.89 4.78 -1.57
C VAL A 93 2.57 4.08 -2.73
N PHE A 94 2.95 4.83 -3.77
CA PHE A 94 3.53 4.31 -5.01
C PHE A 94 4.96 4.80 -5.23
N GLN A 95 5.73 4.09 -6.00
CA GLN A 95 7.08 4.46 -6.44
C GLN A 95 7.11 5.84 -7.11
N GLY A 96 6.13 6.16 -7.96
CA GLY A 96 6.03 7.42 -8.69
C GLY A 96 5.37 8.56 -7.91
N PHE A 97 5.17 8.42 -6.57
CA PHE A 97 4.50 9.38 -5.69
C PHE A 97 3.03 9.65 -6.08
N ASN A 98 2.70 9.72 -7.35
CA ASN A 98 1.37 9.97 -7.92
C ASN A 98 0.69 11.21 -7.32
N LEU A 99 1.46 12.28 -7.13
CA LEU A 99 0.95 13.58 -6.73
C LEU A 99 0.40 14.32 -7.97
N LEU A 100 -0.72 15.02 -7.78
CA LEU A 100 -1.29 15.88 -8.82
C LEU A 100 -0.38 17.09 -9.06
N PRO A 101 0.23 17.26 -10.26
CA PRO A 101 1.25 18.27 -10.49
C PRO A 101 0.71 19.72 -10.48
N ARG A 102 -0.61 19.88 -10.69
CA ARG A 102 -1.30 21.19 -10.69
C ARG A 102 -1.97 21.52 -9.36
N ALA A 103 -1.72 20.74 -8.31
CA ALA A 103 -2.24 20.94 -6.97
C ALA A 103 -1.07 21.10 -5.99
N ASN A 104 -1.21 22.00 -5.00
CA ASN A 104 -0.26 22.10 -3.91
C ASN A 104 -0.35 20.86 -2.99
N LEU A 105 0.58 20.73 -2.03
CA LEU A 105 0.64 19.55 -1.17
C LEU A 105 -0.58 19.42 -0.28
N GLU A 106 -1.12 20.52 0.24
CA GLU A 106 -2.35 20.50 1.05
C GLU A 106 -3.51 19.90 0.27
N ASN A 107 -3.72 20.32 -0.99
CA ASN A 107 -4.78 19.78 -1.85
C ASN A 107 -4.53 18.34 -2.27
N ASN A 108 -3.26 17.97 -2.53
CA ASN A 108 -2.89 16.56 -2.79
C ASN A 108 -3.23 15.66 -1.62
N VAL A 109 -2.86 16.08 -0.41
CA VAL A 109 -3.12 15.29 0.82
C VAL A 109 -4.60 15.26 1.16
N ALA A 110 -5.34 16.36 0.93
CA ALA A 110 -6.78 16.42 1.19
C ALA A 110 -7.64 15.65 0.17
N LEU A 111 -7.06 15.18 -0.95
CA LEU A 111 -7.83 14.57 -2.05
C LEU A 111 -8.74 13.40 -1.61
N PRO A 112 -8.29 12.45 -0.77
CA PRO A 112 -9.17 11.36 -0.30
C PRO A 112 -10.38 11.86 0.50
N LEU A 113 -10.24 12.97 1.22
CA LEU A 113 -11.31 13.58 1.99
C LEU A 113 -12.38 14.22 1.09
N VAL A 114 -12.00 14.69 -0.11
CA VAL A 114 -12.95 15.22 -1.11
C VAL A 114 -13.93 14.12 -1.54
N TYR A 115 -13.43 12.90 -1.78
CA TYR A 115 -14.27 11.75 -2.13
C TYR A 115 -15.20 11.32 -0.99
N ARG A 116 -14.85 11.64 0.27
CA ARG A 116 -15.70 11.44 1.46
C ARG A 116 -16.68 12.58 1.70
N GLY A 117 -16.74 13.59 0.85
CA GLY A 117 -17.61 14.76 1.01
C GLY A 117 -17.24 15.68 2.19
N VAL A 118 -16.00 15.59 2.70
CA VAL A 118 -15.53 16.44 3.81
C VAL A 118 -15.42 17.89 3.32
N LYS A 119 -15.92 18.83 4.12
CA LYS A 119 -15.84 20.29 3.80
C LYS A 119 -14.39 20.70 3.58
N LYS A 120 -14.14 21.50 2.53
CA LYS A 120 -12.79 21.93 2.10
C LYS A 120 -11.95 22.50 3.25
N THR A 121 -12.54 23.34 4.10
CA THR A 121 -11.83 23.95 5.24
C THR A 121 -11.37 22.92 6.27
N VAL A 122 -12.20 21.91 6.56
CA VAL A 122 -11.88 20.81 7.46
C VAL A 122 -10.79 19.91 6.84
N GLY A 123 -10.94 19.57 5.56
CA GLY A 123 -9.97 18.78 4.82
C GLY A 123 -8.59 19.45 4.76
N ALA A 124 -8.54 20.77 4.54
CA ALA A 124 -7.30 21.54 4.56
C ALA A 124 -6.59 21.50 5.93
N THR A 125 -7.34 21.56 7.03
CA THR A 125 -6.77 21.44 8.38
C THR A 125 -6.20 20.03 8.60
N GLN A 126 -6.96 18.98 8.29
CA GLN A 126 -6.50 17.60 8.42
C GLN A 126 -5.28 17.30 7.53
N ALA A 127 -5.25 17.85 6.31
CA ALA A 127 -4.10 17.70 5.42
C ALA A 127 -2.83 18.33 6.01
N ARG A 128 -2.94 19.53 6.61
CA ARG A 128 -1.80 20.19 7.28
C ARG A 128 -1.28 19.38 8.49
N GLU A 129 -2.19 18.82 9.28
CA GLU A 129 -1.82 17.94 10.39
C GLU A 129 -1.05 16.70 9.90
N MET A 130 -1.51 16.09 8.80
CA MET A 130 -0.81 14.93 8.22
C MET A 130 0.54 15.32 7.60
N LEU A 131 0.64 16.47 6.94
CA LEU A 131 1.92 17.00 6.46
C LEU A 131 2.90 17.23 7.63
N GLU A 132 2.44 17.82 8.73
CA GLU A 132 3.29 17.99 9.92
C GLU A 132 3.74 16.63 10.51
N LYS A 133 2.84 15.65 10.58
CA LYS A 133 3.13 14.28 11.06
C LYS A 133 4.25 13.59 10.28
N VAL A 134 4.35 13.84 8.98
CA VAL A 134 5.41 13.28 8.12
C VAL A 134 6.65 14.18 7.99
N GLY A 135 6.73 15.28 8.74
CA GLY A 135 7.88 16.20 8.74
C GLY A 135 7.85 17.26 7.64
N LEU A 136 6.68 17.58 7.09
CA LEU A 136 6.48 18.61 6.06
C LEU A 136 5.69 19.82 6.58
N LYS A 137 5.92 20.21 7.85
CA LYS A 137 5.32 21.44 8.42
C LYS A 137 5.70 22.66 7.59
N GLY A 138 4.70 23.44 7.18
CA GLY A 138 4.90 24.67 6.39
C GLY A 138 4.95 24.47 4.86
N TYR A 139 5.00 23.21 4.36
CA TYR A 139 5.06 22.92 2.92
C TYR A 139 3.69 22.83 2.23
N GLY A 140 2.58 23.07 2.93
CA GLY A 140 1.23 22.88 2.41
C GLY A 140 0.96 23.62 1.07
N ASN A 141 1.53 24.82 0.89
CA ASN A 141 1.37 25.63 -0.32
C ASN A 141 2.35 25.27 -1.44
N SER A 142 3.37 24.45 -1.19
CA SER A 142 4.35 24.04 -2.20
C SER A 142 3.72 23.14 -3.25
N MET A 143 4.17 23.27 -4.49
CA MET A 143 3.83 22.33 -5.57
C MET A 143 4.78 21.12 -5.56
N SER A 144 4.34 20.00 -6.13
CA SER A 144 5.17 18.78 -6.15
C SER A 144 6.52 18.96 -6.86
N ASN A 145 6.59 19.80 -7.88
CA ASN A 145 7.84 20.09 -8.61
C ASN A 145 8.78 21.06 -7.88
N GLN A 146 8.40 21.60 -6.73
CA GLN A 146 9.20 22.53 -5.91
C GLN A 146 9.89 21.84 -4.72
N ILE A 147 9.72 20.51 -4.60
CA ILE A 147 10.22 19.73 -3.46
C ILE A 147 10.99 18.50 -3.92
N SER A 148 11.85 17.97 -3.05
CA SER A 148 12.66 16.76 -3.35
C SER A 148 11.79 15.50 -3.47
N GLY A 149 12.33 14.43 -4.09
CA GLY A 149 11.68 13.13 -4.20
C GLY A 149 11.25 12.57 -2.83
N GLY A 150 12.12 12.67 -1.83
CA GLY A 150 11.81 12.24 -0.46
C GLY A 150 10.68 13.06 0.18
N GLN A 151 10.61 14.37 -0.09
CA GLN A 151 9.50 15.21 0.34
C GLN A 151 8.20 14.85 -0.39
N GLN A 152 8.28 14.53 -1.70
CA GLN A 152 7.13 14.05 -2.47
C GLN A 152 6.60 12.73 -1.89
N GLN A 153 7.49 11.80 -1.53
CA GLN A 153 7.10 10.53 -0.92
C GLN A 153 6.45 10.72 0.45
N ARG A 154 7.01 11.62 1.28
CA ARG A 154 6.38 11.99 2.56
C ARG A 154 4.98 12.57 2.35
N ALA A 155 4.77 13.41 1.33
CA ALA A 155 3.44 13.94 1.00
C ALA A 155 2.48 12.83 0.51
N ALA A 156 2.96 11.85 -0.27
CA ALA A 156 2.18 10.68 -0.66
C ALA A 156 1.78 9.82 0.56
N ILE A 157 2.68 9.65 1.54
CA ILE A 157 2.38 8.99 2.82
C ILE A 157 1.35 9.80 3.62
N ALA A 158 1.49 11.13 3.71
CA ALA A 158 0.51 11.98 4.38
C ALA A 158 -0.89 11.83 3.75
N ARG A 159 -0.97 11.77 2.41
CA ARG A 159 -2.21 11.50 1.67
C ARG A 159 -2.79 10.14 2.01
N ALA A 160 -1.96 9.11 2.14
CA ALA A 160 -2.40 7.76 2.53
C ALA A 160 -2.99 7.72 3.96
N LEU A 161 -2.53 8.60 4.84
CA LEU A 161 -2.92 8.66 6.26
C LEU A 161 -4.15 9.54 6.53
N VAL A 162 -4.50 10.48 5.63
CA VAL A 162 -5.45 11.56 5.92
C VAL A 162 -6.86 11.06 6.26
N ASN A 163 -7.26 9.91 5.71
CA ASN A 163 -8.54 9.25 6.02
C ASN A 163 -8.49 8.40 7.31
N ARG A 164 -7.37 8.39 8.04
CA ARG A 164 -7.12 7.48 9.17
C ARG A 164 -7.21 6.01 8.75
N SER A 165 -6.72 5.71 7.55
CA SER A 165 -6.67 4.35 7.00
C SER A 165 -5.92 3.42 7.94
N ARG A 166 -6.44 2.21 8.14
CA ARG A 166 -5.84 1.17 8.99
C ARG A 166 -4.79 0.34 8.25
N LEU A 167 -4.79 0.42 6.93
CA LEU A 167 -3.93 -0.34 6.02
C LEU A 167 -3.24 0.60 5.04
N ILE A 168 -1.92 0.49 4.94
CA ILE A 168 -1.14 1.09 3.85
C ILE A 168 -0.67 0.00 2.91
N LEU A 169 -0.99 0.16 1.63
CA LEU A 169 -0.43 -0.62 0.54
C LEU A 169 0.67 0.23 -0.13
N ALA A 170 1.92 -0.20 0.01
CA ALA A 170 3.09 0.49 -0.51
C ALA A 170 3.75 -0.33 -1.62
N ASP A 171 3.74 0.18 -2.85
CA ASP A 171 4.33 -0.45 -4.03
C ASP A 171 5.63 0.24 -4.40
N GLU A 172 6.76 -0.43 -4.17
CA GLU A 172 8.13 0.06 -4.42
C GLU A 172 8.36 1.49 -3.88
N PRO A 173 8.03 1.78 -2.59
CA PRO A 173 7.94 3.17 -2.11
C PRO A 173 9.28 3.91 -2.06
N THR A 174 10.39 3.23 -2.26
CA THR A 174 11.77 3.75 -2.22
C THR A 174 12.47 3.71 -3.57
N GLY A 175 11.90 3.08 -4.59
CA GLY A 175 12.55 2.77 -5.85
C GLY A 175 13.01 3.99 -6.69
N ASN A 176 12.56 5.21 -6.36
CA ASN A 176 12.99 6.47 -7.00
C ASN A 176 13.80 7.37 -6.04
N LEU A 177 14.32 6.83 -4.94
CA LEU A 177 15.00 7.59 -3.89
C LEU A 177 16.44 7.12 -3.72
N ASP A 178 17.30 8.02 -3.24
CA ASP A 178 18.64 7.63 -2.80
C ASP A 178 18.58 6.81 -1.50
N THR A 179 19.66 6.08 -1.21
CA THR A 179 19.75 5.16 -0.06
C THR A 179 19.46 5.83 1.28
N THR A 180 19.91 7.07 1.49
CA THR A 180 19.70 7.80 2.74
C THR A 180 18.24 8.16 2.91
N THR A 181 17.64 8.73 1.86
CA THR A 181 16.22 9.07 1.82
C THR A 181 15.34 7.82 1.95
N SER A 182 15.71 6.71 1.31
CA SER A 182 15.02 5.41 1.43
C SER A 182 14.95 4.93 2.88
N ARG A 183 16.06 4.99 3.61
CA ARG A 183 16.10 4.65 5.04
C ARG A 183 15.19 5.55 5.88
N GLU A 184 15.16 6.84 5.59
CA GLU A 184 14.27 7.78 6.30
C GLU A 184 12.79 7.45 6.07
N ILE A 185 12.40 7.11 4.83
CA ILE A 185 11.04 6.69 4.50
C ILE A 185 10.69 5.37 5.18
N MET A 186 11.59 4.39 5.20
CA MET A 186 11.35 3.11 5.88
C MET A 186 11.26 3.27 7.40
N ASN A 187 12.06 4.16 7.99
CA ASN A 187 11.94 4.52 9.39
C ASN A 187 10.61 5.20 9.71
N LEU A 188 10.09 6.04 8.79
CA LEU A 188 8.75 6.61 8.93
C LEU A 188 7.68 5.52 8.92
N PHE A 189 7.71 4.56 7.98
CA PHE A 189 6.79 3.41 7.97
C PHE A 189 6.89 2.59 9.26
N THR A 190 8.10 2.31 9.73
CA THR A 190 8.31 1.56 10.98
C THR A 190 7.68 2.27 12.17
N ARG A 191 7.83 3.60 12.26
CA ARG A 191 7.21 4.42 13.31
C ARG A 191 5.69 4.37 13.22
N LEU A 192 5.12 4.57 12.04
CA LEU A 192 3.66 4.49 11.81
C LEU A 192 3.09 3.12 12.20
N ASN A 193 3.81 2.04 11.90
CA ASN A 193 3.40 0.71 12.31
C ASN A 193 3.47 0.52 13.84
N LYS A 194 4.60 0.90 14.48
CA LYS A 194 4.83 0.64 15.91
C LYS A 194 4.02 1.55 16.82
N GLU A 195 3.92 2.84 16.48
CA GLU A 195 3.32 3.86 17.35
C GLU A 195 1.83 4.07 17.06
N ASP A 196 1.44 4.04 15.77
CA ASP A 196 0.05 4.27 15.35
C ASP A 196 -0.73 2.96 15.08
N GLY A 197 -0.07 1.80 15.13
CA GLY A 197 -0.69 0.50 14.89
C GLY A 197 -1.15 0.27 13.45
N ILE A 198 -0.63 1.03 12.49
CA ILE A 198 -1.02 0.94 11.08
C ILE A 198 -0.48 -0.36 10.48
N THR A 199 -1.33 -1.12 9.82
CA THR A 199 -0.93 -2.29 9.04
C THR A 199 -0.24 -1.84 7.76
N ILE A 200 0.88 -2.46 7.40
CA ILE A 200 1.63 -2.11 6.20
C ILE A 200 1.88 -3.36 5.36
N VAL A 201 1.49 -3.31 4.11
CA VAL A 201 1.86 -4.29 3.08
C VAL A 201 2.78 -3.59 2.09
N LEU A 202 4.03 -3.99 2.09
CA LEU A 202 5.11 -3.42 1.28
C LEU A 202 5.46 -4.38 0.15
N VAL A 203 5.31 -3.97 -1.09
CA VAL A 203 5.88 -4.69 -2.24
C VAL A 203 7.23 -4.10 -2.57
N THR A 204 8.25 -4.94 -2.64
CA THR A 204 9.60 -4.56 -3.07
C THR A 204 10.36 -5.75 -3.63
N HIS A 205 11.36 -5.48 -4.45
CA HIS A 205 12.35 -6.47 -4.88
C HIS A 205 13.70 -6.29 -4.15
N GLU A 206 13.84 -5.25 -3.31
CA GLU A 206 15.04 -4.93 -2.56
C GLU A 206 15.00 -5.60 -1.18
N HIS A 207 16.00 -6.45 -0.87
CA HIS A 207 16.05 -7.20 0.39
C HIS A 207 16.26 -6.31 1.62
N ASP A 208 17.08 -5.27 1.52
CA ASP A 208 17.31 -4.31 2.59
C ASP A 208 16.03 -3.53 2.94
N ILE A 209 15.21 -3.20 1.95
CA ILE A 209 13.90 -2.57 2.16
C ILE A 209 12.89 -3.56 2.77
N ALA A 210 12.87 -4.81 2.31
CA ALA A 210 12.01 -5.85 2.89
C ALA A 210 12.36 -6.16 4.36
N SER A 211 13.63 -6.00 4.76
CA SER A 211 14.11 -6.28 6.13
C SER A 211 13.47 -5.42 7.23
N TYR A 212 12.83 -4.30 6.88
CA TYR A 212 12.05 -3.50 7.81
C TYR A 212 10.74 -4.16 8.25
N ALA A 213 10.22 -5.11 7.46
CA ALA A 213 9.03 -5.89 7.79
C ALA A 213 9.38 -7.04 8.74
N LYS A 214 8.38 -7.49 9.53
CA LYS A 214 8.53 -8.63 10.44
C LYS A 214 8.18 -9.97 9.77
N ARG A 215 7.44 -9.93 8.66
CA ARG A 215 6.94 -11.08 7.93
C ARG A 215 7.22 -10.91 6.45
N LEU A 216 7.69 -11.98 5.83
CA LEU A 216 7.98 -12.04 4.40
C LEU A 216 6.99 -13.00 3.72
N VAL A 217 6.37 -12.52 2.64
CA VAL A 217 5.57 -13.31 1.71
C VAL A 217 6.28 -13.32 0.37
N ARG A 218 6.69 -14.50 -0.13
CA ARG A 218 7.42 -14.63 -1.39
C ARG A 218 6.53 -15.21 -2.48
N PHE A 219 6.44 -14.48 -3.59
CA PHE A 219 5.73 -14.89 -4.79
C PHE A 219 6.66 -15.47 -5.84
N VAL A 220 6.27 -16.61 -6.44
CA VAL A 220 6.89 -17.18 -7.64
C VAL A 220 5.78 -17.73 -8.52
N ASP A 221 5.77 -17.37 -9.81
CA ASP A 221 4.85 -17.86 -10.84
C ASP A 221 3.35 -17.82 -10.44
N GLY A 222 2.96 -16.74 -9.75
CA GLY A 222 1.59 -16.49 -9.32
C GLY A 222 1.17 -17.23 -8.05
N ARG A 223 2.10 -17.83 -7.31
CA ARG A 223 1.85 -18.55 -6.04
C ARG A 223 2.66 -17.97 -4.90
N ILE A 224 2.15 -18.08 -3.69
CA ILE A 224 2.96 -17.87 -2.47
C ILE A 224 3.76 -19.16 -2.23
N VAL A 225 5.09 -19.03 -2.23
CA VAL A 225 6.03 -20.14 -1.96
C VAL A 225 6.65 -20.07 -0.57
N HIS A 226 6.56 -18.89 0.06
CA HIS A 226 6.98 -18.69 1.46
C HIS A 226 6.07 -17.65 2.11
N ASP A 227 5.73 -17.90 3.37
CA ASP A 227 5.00 -16.98 4.24
C ASP A 227 5.46 -17.24 5.69
N GLY A 228 6.27 -16.34 6.21
CA GLY A 228 6.87 -16.54 7.53
C GLY A 228 7.61 -15.31 8.07
N ALA A 229 8.22 -15.48 9.24
CA ALA A 229 9.05 -14.44 9.83
C ALA A 229 10.22 -14.06 8.89
N MET A 230 10.54 -12.77 8.81
CA MET A 230 11.74 -12.32 8.12
C MET A 230 12.98 -12.88 8.81
N THR A 231 13.75 -13.70 8.12
CA THR A 231 14.99 -14.29 8.65
C THR A 231 16.21 -13.72 7.93
N HIS A 232 17.27 -13.41 8.67
CA HIS A 232 18.54 -12.90 8.10
C HIS A 232 19.27 -13.88 7.17
N THR A 233 18.78 -15.12 7.07
CA THR A 233 19.40 -16.19 6.25
C THR A 233 19.01 -16.12 4.78
N GLU A 234 18.05 -15.28 4.37
CA GLU A 234 17.60 -15.18 2.97
C GLU A 234 18.44 -14.20 2.13
N GLU A 235 19.46 -13.57 2.72
CA GLU A 235 20.39 -12.66 2.02
C GLU A 235 21.33 -13.36 1.02
N ALA A 236 21.38 -14.69 0.99
CA ALA A 236 22.43 -15.45 0.28
C ALA A 236 21.99 -16.16 -1.01
N HIS A 237 20.73 -16.13 -1.42
CA HIS A 237 20.22 -16.89 -2.58
C HIS A 237 19.28 -16.06 -3.47
N ALA A 238 19.76 -14.94 -3.98
CA ALA A 238 19.10 -14.19 -5.07
C ALA A 238 20.12 -13.89 -6.17
#